data_fb3bf9779a994a9513017a9ad32a3b0e
#
_entry.id   fb3bf9779a994a9513017a9ad32a3b0e
#
_cell.length_a   1.000
_cell.length_b   1.000
_cell.length_c   1.000
_cell.angle_alpha   90.00
_cell.angle_beta   90.00
_cell.angle_gamma   90.00
#
_symmetry.space_group_name_H-M   'P 1'
#
loop_
_entity.id
_entity.type
_entity.pdbx_description
1 polymer ?
#
loop_
_entity_poly.entity_id
_entity_poly.type
_entity_poly.pdbx_seq_one_letter_code
_entity_poly.pdbx_strand_id
1 'polypeptide(L)'
;MRKTAVFMMILILLISCHVTSFADNPRQKPFFELYSVEGYYEDSVGNAETYSYHVPQIFSETPTAKEINAEIAERFGKRVEEQFQNMKDGLSLWSWHTEWHSYWVDSELFLLISADEEGGFKDYAVYGYDFVTDSRLTNEMILEQRGLNAEVYKENLREKAQLMFEDMYGTIPQESREGMGYYTQLEKTISDENVEDAVLFVDGSGELEAVMRIYSLAGADWYYHLVTPFAYG
;
A
#
# COMPACT_ATOMS: atom_id res chain seq x y z
N MET A 1 38.65 -29.81 0.77
CA MET A 1 38.29 -29.43 -0.61
C MET A 1 37.19 -28.39 -0.52
N ARG A 2 37.53 -27.14 -0.71
CA ARG A 2 36.60 -26.01 -0.63
C ARG A 2 35.79 -25.99 -1.93
N LYS A 3 34.47 -26.21 -1.83
CA LYS A 3 33.55 -25.98 -2.95
C LYS A 3 33.33 -24.47 -3.04
N THR A 4 33.98 -23.86 -3.99
CA THR A 4 33.71 -22.48 -4.41
C THR A 4 32.37 -22.49 -5.13
N ALA A 5 31.31 -22.03 -4.45
CA ALA A 5 30.05 -21.71 -5.10
C ALA A 5 30.28 -20.48 -5.97
N VAL A 6 30.26 -20.68 -7.27
CA VAL A 6 30.26 -19.57 -8.24
C VAL A 6 28.88 -18.98 -8.25
N PHE A 7 28.69 -17.90 -7.52
CA PHE A 7 27.49 -17.06 -7.60
C PHE A 7 27.53 -16.34 -8.95
N MET A 8 26.78 -16.86 -9.90
CA MET A 8 26.53 -16.16 -11.15
C MET A 8 25.37 -15.17 -10.91
N MET A 9 25.73 -14.00 -10.37
CA MET A 9 24.81 -12.88 -10.22
C MET A 9 24.63 -12.29 -11.63
N ILE A 10 23.60 -12.72 -12.34
CA ILE A 10 23.13 -12.03 -13.53
C ILE A 10 22.32 -10.82 -13.04
N LEU A 11 23.03 -9.73 -12.78
CA LEU A 11 22.45 -8.42 -12.66
C LEU A 11 22.05 -7.96 -14.06
N ILE A 12 20.93 -8.46 -14.55
CA ILE A 12 20.31 -7.89 -15.74
C ILE A 12 19.59 -6.63 -15.27
N LEU A 13 20.33 -5.52 -15.28
CA LEU A 13 19.77 -4.18 -15.30
C LEU A 13 19.15 -4.00 -16.69
N LEU A 14 18.08 -4.72 -16.96
CA LEU A 14 17.17 -4.38 -18.03
C LEU A 14 16.36 -3.17 -17.54
N ILE A 15 16.88 -1.97 -17.85
CA ILE A 15 16.00 -0.82 -18.10
C ILE A 15 15.19 -1.22 -19.35
N SER A 16 14.31 -2.17 -19.20
CA SER A 16 13.29 -2.41 -20.19
C SER A 16 12.26 -1.31 -19.98
N CYS A 17 12.42 -0.20 -20.74
CA CYS A 17 11.29 0.63 -21.08
C CYS A 17 10.28 -0.28 -21.78
N HIS A 18 9.50 -1.02 -21.01
CA HIS A 18 8.27 -1.57 -21.53
C HIS A 18 7.31 -0.39 -21.69
N VAL A 19 7.51 0.31 -22.80
CA VAL A 19 6.42 1.11 -23.36
C VAL A 19 5.37 0.09 -23.76
N THR A 20 4.52 -0.29 -22.81
CA THR A 20 3.26 -0.94 -23.17
C THR A 20 2.53 0.07 -24.02
N SER A 21 2.52 -0.19 -25.32
CA SER A 21 1.73 0.57 -26.29
C SER A 21 0.26 0.38 -25.91
N PHE A 22 -0.26 1.25 -25.05
CA PHE A 22 -1.69 1.43 -24.87
C PHE A 22 -2.19 2.23 -26.08
N ALA A 23 -2.31 1.53 -27.21
CA ALA A 23 -3.07 2.05 -28.33
C ALA A 23 -4.52 2.20 -27.86
N ASP A 24 -5.05 3.41 -28.01
CA ASP A 24 -6.45 3.80 -28.02
C ASP A 24 -7.13 4.32 -26.74
N ASN A 25 -6.44 4.64 -25.66
CA ASN A 25 -7.04 5.53 -24.67
C ASN A 25 -6.17 6.77 -24.42
N PRO A 26 -6.50 7.96 -24.98
CA PRO A 26 -5.69 9.17 -24.82
C PRO A 26 -5.61 9.69 -23.37
N ARG A 27 -6.30 9.04 -22.43
CA ARG A 27 -6.35 9.40 -21.01
C ARG A 27 -5.38 8.61 -20.13
N GLN A 28 -4.82 7.50 -20.61
CA GLN A 28 -3.83 6.74 -19.84
C GLN A 28 -2.44 7.31 -20.08
N LYS A 29 -1.95 8.10 -19.15
CA LYS A 29 -0.56 8.54 -19.15
C LYS A 29 0.32 7.38 -18.68
N PRO A 30 1.48 7.16 -19.28
CA PRO A 30 2.35 6.05 -18.93
C PRO A 30 2.91 6.22 -17.50
N PHE A 31 3.04 5.09 -16.81
CA PHE A 31 3.84 5.00 -15.59
C PHE A 31 5.24 4.50 -15.94
N PHE A 32 6.19 4.86 -15.13
CA PHE A 32 7.45 4.14 -15.02
C PHE A 32 7.44 3.29 -13.77
N GLU A 33 8.24 2.25 -13.77
CA GLU A 33 8.57 1.54 -12.54
C GLU A 33 10.00 1.91 -12.13
N LEU A 34 10.13 2.42 -10.90
CA LEU A 34 11.44 2.63 -10.25
C LEU A 34 12.14 1.29 -10.05
N TYR A 35 11.35 0.27 -9.67
CA TYR A 35 11.76 -1.12 -9.60
C TYR A 35 10.73 -1.98 -10.33
N SER A 36 11.21 -2.96 -11.10
CA SER A 36 10.44 -3.98 -11.79
C SER A 36 11.30 -5.24 -11.81
N VAL A 37 11.31 -5.98 -10.71
CA VAL A 37 12.23 -7.09 -10.49
C VAL A 37 11.51 -8.25 -9.84
N GLU A 38 11.67 -9.44 -10.40
CA GLU A 38 11.18 -10.70 -9.85
C GLU A 38 12.31 -11.71 -9.77
N GLY A 39 12.28 -12.61 -8.80
CA GLY A 39 13.27 -13.64 -8.68
C GLY A 39 13.02 -14.64 -7.57
N TYR A 40 14.02 -15.45 -7.35
CA TYR A 40 14.09 -16.45 -6.30
C TYR A 40 15.31 -16.17 -5.44
N TYR A 41 15.16 -16.23 -4.14
CA TYR A 41 16.24 -16.02 -3.19
C TYR A 41 16.23 -17.13 -2.13
N GLU A 42 17.41 -17.60 -1.78
CA GLU A 42 17.65 -18.52 -0.67
C GLU A 42 18.69 -17.89 0.27
N ASP A 43 18.35 -17.74 1.52
CA ASP A 43 19.23 -17.16 2.52
C ASP A 43 20.34 -18.15 2.97
N SER A 44 21.24 -17.69 3.83
CA SER A 44 22.40 -18.49 4.30
C SER A 44 22.04 -19.69 5.15
N VAL A 45 20.79 -19.79 5.64
CA VAL A 45 20.29 -20.90 6.45
C VAL A 45 19.34 -21.82 5.69
N GLY A 46 19.08 -21.52 4.41
CA GLY A 46 18.30 -22.37 3.50
C GLY A 46 16.82 -22.04 3.44
N ASN A 47 16.37 -20.91 3.96
CA ASN A 47 15.02 -20.41 3.70
C ASN A 47 14.98 -19.81 2.30
N ALA A 48 13.99 -20.22 1.52
CA ALA A 48 13.93 -19.86 0.11
C ALA A 48 12.50 -19.53 -0.32
N GLU A 49 12.37 -18.41 -1.05
CA GLU A 49 11.08 -17.93 -1.54
C GLU A 49 11.25 -17.09 -2.81
N THR A 50 10.15 -16.88 -3.54
CA THR A 50 10.10 -15.93 -4.65
C THR A 50 9.92 -14.53 -4.11
N TYR A 51 10.52 -13.56 -4.79
CA TYR A 51 10.29 -12.15 -4.52
C TYR A 51 9.85 -11.42 -5.80
N SER A 52 9.07 -10.35 -5.61
CA SER A 52 8.56 -9.51 -6.71
C SER A 52 8.45 -8.07 -6.22
N TYR A 53 9.26 -7.18 -6.78
CA TYR A 53 9.26 -5.76 -6.41
C TYR A 53 8.89 -4.90 -7.59
N HIS A 54 7.69 -4.33 -7.54
CA HIS A 54 7.16 -3.39 -8.51
C HIS A 54 6.83 -2.07 -7.81
N VAL A 55 7.67 -1.06 -8.00
CA VAL A 55 7.50 0.27 -7.40
C VAL A 55 7.25 1.28 -8.51
N PRO A 56 6.07 1.90 -8.57
CA PRO A 56 5.70 2.79 -9.66
C PRO A 56 6.26 4.20 -9.49
N GLN A 57 6.25 4.94 -10.59
CA GLN A 57 6.42 6.39 -10.62
C GLN A 57 5.42 7.02 -11.57
N ILE A 58 4.85 8.17 -11.20
CA ILE A 58 3.99 8.96 -12.07
C ILE A 58 4.86 9.60 -13.15
N PHE A 59 4.50 9.35 -14.41
CA PHE A 59 5.19 9.96 -15.55
C PHE A 59 4.71 11.39 -15.77
N SER A 60 5.24 12.30 -14.98
CA SER A 60 5.04 13.75 -15.11
C SER A 60 6.23 14.50 -14.55
N GLU A 61 6.59 15.61 -15.20
CA GLU A 61 7.69 16.50 -14.77
C GLU A 61 7.20 17.65 -13.87
N THR A 62 5.93 17.65 -13.51
CA THR A 62 5.32 18.69 -12.68
C THR A 62 5.80 18.61 -11.22
N PRO A 63 5.74 19.72 -10.47
CA PRO A 63 6.18 19.74 -9.09
C PRO A 63 5.49 18.71 -8.20
N THR A 64 4.15 18.61 -8.26
CA THR A 64 3.37 17.71 -7.42
C THR A 64 3.66 16.24 -7.73
N ALA A 65 3.78 15.87 -9.03
CA ALA A 65 4.14 14.51 -9.41
C ALA A 65 5.55 14.13 -8.92
N LYS A 66 6.52 15.06 -8.98
CA LYS A 66 7.88 14.85 -8.46
C LYS A 66 7.89 14.65 -6.95
N GLU A 67 7.07 15.39 -6.21
CA GLU A 67 6.92 15.23 -4.76
C GLU A 67 6.35 13.85 -4.42
N ILE A 68 5.26 13.43 -5.09
CA ILE A 68 4.67 12.10 -4.93
C ILE A 68 5.71 11.00 -5.26
N ASN A 69 6.43 11.14 -6.38
CA ASN A 69 7.46 10.17 -6.76
C ASN A 69 8.60 10.08 -5.74
N ALA A 70 8.98 11.20 -5.12
CA ALA A 70 9.99 11.22 -4.06
C ALA A 70 9.50 10.48 -2.79
N GLU A 71 8.23 10.65 -2.40
CA GLU A 71 7.63 9.91 -1.29
C GLU A 71 7.54 8.41 -1.58
N ILE A 72 7.14 8.02 -2.79
CA ILE A 72 7.11 6.62 -3.22
C ILE A 72 8.52 6.01 -3.15
N ALA A 73 9.53 6.71 -3.68
CA ALA A 73 10.91 6.25 -3.64
C ALA A 73 11.44 6.12 -2.20
N GLU A 74 11.12 7.09 -1.33
CA GLU A 74 11.53 7.07 0.08
C GLU A 74 10.89 5.92 0.85
N ARG A 75 9.58 5.66 0.64
CA ARG A 75 8.86 4.63 1.39
C ARG A 75 9.07 3.24 0.83
N PHE A 76 8.85 3.03 -0.47
CA PHE A 76 8.87 1.72 -1.10
C PHE A 76 10.20 1.43 -1.80
N GLY A 77 10.83 2.43 -2.40
CA GLY A 77 12.13 2.27 -3.05
C GLY A 77 13.22 1.87 -2.06
N LYS A 78 13.34 2.57 -0.93
CA LYS A 78 14.30 2.22 0.13
C LYS A 78 14.06 0.82 0.70
N ARG A 79 12.80 0.44 0.87
CA ARG A 79 12.46 -0.93 1.30
C ARG A 79 13.07 -1.96 0.36
N VAL A 80 12.92 -1.79 -0.95
CA VAL A 80 13.50 -2.69 -1.96
C VAL A 80 15.04 -2.69 -1.89
N GLU A 81 15.66 -1.52 -1.70
CA GLU A 81 17.13 -1.41 -1.52
C GLU A 81 17.61 -2.20 -0.30
N GLU A 82 16.88 -2.14 0.81
CA GLU A 82 17.18 -2.91 2.02
C GLU A 82 17.07 -4.42 1.78
N GLN A 83 16.04 -4.89 1.04
CA GLN A 83 15.94 -6.30 0.69
C GLN A 83 17.13 -6.74 -0.19
N PHE A 84 17.54 -5.92 -1.17
CA PHE A 84 18.73 -6.21 -1.97
C PHE A 84 20.02 -6.24 -1.14
N GLN A 85 20.11 -5.39 -0.12
CA GLN A 85 21.23 -5.46 0.80
C GLN A 85 21.20 -6.74 1.64
N ASN A 86 20.05 -7.15 2.15
CA ASN A 86 19.89 -8.42 2.85
C ASN A 86 20.29 -9.62 1.98
N MET A 87 19.89 -9.62 0.70
CA MET A 87 20.31 -10.67 -0.25
C MET A 87 21.84 -10.74 -0.40
N LYS A 88 22.54 -9.59 -0.49
CA LYS A 88 24.00 -9.55 -0.59
C LYS A 88 24.67 -10.09 0.67
N ASP A 89 24.09 -9.85 1.82
CA ASP A 89 24.60 -10.24 3.13
C ASP A 89 24.19 -11.67 3.53
N GLY A 90 23.40 -12.37 2.70
CA GLY A 90 22.91 -13.72 2.95
C GLY A 90 21.85 -13.80 4.06
N LEU A 91 21.15 -12.68 4.32
CA LEU A 91 20.12 -12.56 5.37
C LEU A 91 18.73 -12.87 4.80
N SER A 92 17.82 -13.27 5.69
CA SER A 92 16.41 -13.46 5.33
C SER A 92 15.78 -12.15 4.89
N LEU A 93 14.83 -12.22 3.94
CA LEU A 93 14.00 -11.10 3.55
C LEU A 93 12.83 -10.99 4.53
N TRP A 94 12.45 -9.77 4.87
CA TRP A 94 11.28 -9.47 5.68
C TRP A 94 10.11 -8.91 4.86
N SER A 95 10.37 -8.56 3.59
CA SER A 95 9.36 -8.14 2.63
C SER A 95 9.65 -8.84 1.29
N TRP A 96 8.71 -9.66 0.82
CA TRP A 96 8.87 -10.47 -0.38
C TRP A 96 8.25 -9.84 -1.60
N HIS A 97 7.15 -9.08 -1.42
CA HIS A 97 6.42 -8.48 -2.53
C HIS A 97 6.15 -7.00 -2.28
N THR A 98 6.27 -6.24 -3.35
CA THR A 98 5.74 -4.87 -3.47
C THR A 98 5.01 -4.79 -4.79
N GLU A 99 3.76 -4.42 -4.76
CA GLU A 99 2.87 -4.36 -5.93
C GLU A 99 2.08 -3.06 -5.95
N TRP A 100 1.51 -2.71 -7.09
CA TRP A 100 0.72 -1.50 -7.22
C TRP A 100 -0.45 -1.67 -8.18
N HIS A 101 -1.50 -0.86 -7.97
CA HIS A 101 -2.65 -0.74 -8.83
C HIS A 101 -2.90 0.73 -9.13
N SER A 102 -3.35 1.04 -10.34
CA SER A 102 -3.76 2.38 -10.73
C SER A 102 -5.22 2.41 -11.14
N TYR A 103 -5.95 3.37 -10.63
CA TYR A 103 -7.35 3.59 -10.94
C TYR A 103 -7.52 5.00 -11.50
N TRP A 104 -8.41 5.16 -12.48
CA TRP A 104 -8.60 6.40 -13.19
C TRP A 104 -10.05 6.83 -13.18
N VAL A 105 -10.27 8.09 -12.80
CA VAL A 105 -11.55 8.76 -12.93
C VAL A 105 -11.29 10.09 -13.64
N ASP A 106 -11.67 10.21 -14.89
CA ASP A 106 -11.38 11.35 -15.76
C ASP A 106 -9.89 11.73 -15.82
N SER A 107 -9.46 12.82 -15.20
CA SER A 107 -8.07 13.27 -15.08
C SER A 107 -7.39 12.83 -13.78
N GLU A 108 -8.14 12.23 -12.88
CA GLU A 108 -7.68 11.81 -11.57
C GLU A 108 -7.07 10.40 -11.62
N LEU A 109 -5.90 10.28 -11.06
CA LEU A 109 -5.20 9.04 -10.83
C LEU A 109 -5.25 8.71 -9.33
N PHE A 110 -5.63 7.49 -9.03
CA PHE A 110 -5.41 6.90 -7.70
C PHE A 110 -4.42 5.75 -7.83
N LEU A 111 -3.31 5.87 -7.14
CA LEU A 111 -2.23 4.90 -7.13
C LEU A 111 -2.19 4.23 -5.76
N LEU A 112 -2.62 2.98 -5.70
CA LEU A 112 -2.52 2.14 -4.50
C LEU A 112 -1.26 1.29 -4.60
N ILE A 113 -0.38 1.40 -3.61
CA ILE A 113 0.83 0.59 -3.49
C ILE A 113 0.70 -0.25 -2.23
N SER A 114 1.07 -1.53 -2.31
CA SER A 114 1.15 -2.41 -1.16
C SER A 114 2.50 -3.12 -1.10
N ALA A 115 2.98 -3.36 0.11
CA ALA A 115 4.18 -4.14 0.35
C ALA A 115 3.98 -5.08 1.54
N ASP A 116 4.58 -6.27 1.47
CA ASP A 116 4.51 -7.23 2.57
C ASP A 116 5.18 -6.67 3.84
N GLU A 117 4.59 -7.03 4.97
CA GLU A 117 5.09 -6.77 6.31
C GLU A 117 5.27 -8.08 7.08
N GLU A 118 6.07 -8.07 8.14
CA GLU A 118 6.18 -9.19 9.05
C GLU A 118 4.82 -9.68 9.55
N GLY A 119 4.65 -11.00 9.65
CA GLY A 119 3.41 -11.62 10.13
C GLY A 119 2.31 -11.76 9.09
N GLY A 120 2.60 -11.52 7.80
CA GLY A 120 1.65 -11.68 6.70
C GLY A 120 0.70 -10.50 6.51
N PHE A 121 1.01 -9.37 7.13
CA PHE A 121 0.30 -8.11 6.91
C PHE A 121 0.86 -7.37 5.70
N LYS A 122 0.15 -6.31 5.28
CA LYS A 122 0.60 -5.44 4.20
C LYS A 122 0.69 -3.98 4.68
N ASP A 123 1.75 -3.32 4.27
CA ASP A 123 1.82 -1.87 4.28
C ASP A 123 1.12 -1.33 3.04
N TYR A 124 0.24 -0.33 3.19
CA TYR A 124 -0.48 0.30 2.09
C TYR A 124 -0.21 1.80 2.03
N ALA A 125 -0.11 2.33 0.83
CA ALA A 125 -0.17 3.77 0.58
C ALA A 125 -1.03 4.07 -0.63
N VAL A 126 -1.74 5.20 -0.56
CA VAL A 126 -2.50 5.74 -1.68
C VAL A 126 -1.96 7.12 -2.02
N TYR A 127 -1.80 7.37 -3.32
CA TYR A 127 -1.45 8.66 -3.87
C TYR A 127 -2.50 9.08 -4.89
N GLY A 128 -3.30 10.08 -4.55
CA GLY A 128 -4.25 10.70 -5.47
C GLY A 128 -3.60 11.88 -6.19
N TYR A 129 -3.74 11.96 -7.52
CA TYR A 129 -3.16 13.01 -8.34
C TYR A 129 -4.07 13.42 -9.49
N ASP A 130 -4.34 14.70 -9.64
CA ASP A 130 -5.04 15.27 -10.80
C ASP A 130 -4.04 15.83 -11.82
N PHE A 131 -4.02 15.26 -13.02
CA PHE A 131 -3.13 15.66 -14.11
C PHE A 131 -3.48 17.00 -14.76
N VAL A 132 -4.71 17.47 -14.60
CA VAL A 132 -5.15 18.76 -15.19
C VAL A 132 -4.72 19.93 -14.32
N THR A 133 -4.90 19.80 -13.03
CA THR A 133 -4.62 20.88 -12.06
C THR A 133 -3.23 20.79 -11.44
N ASP A 134 -2.48 19.71 -11.69
CA ASP A 134 -1.22 19.40 -11.01
C ASP A 134 -1.38 19.46 -9.48
N SER A 135 -2.37 18.77 -8.96
CA SER A 135 -2.64 18.78 -7.53
C SER A 135 -2.76 17.37 -6.94
N ARG A 136 -2.36 17.24 -5.68
CA ARG A 136 -2.65 16.05 -4.89
C ARG A 136 -4.13 16.05 -4.53
N LEU A 137 -4.81 14.92 -4.71
CA LEU A 137 -6.19 14.75 -4.29
C LEU A 137 -6.24 14.48 -2.78
N THR A 138 -7.05 15.24 -2.07
CA THR A 138 -7.34 15.06 -0.64
C THR A 138 -8.69 14.38 -0.45
N ASN A 139 -8.93 13.79 0.72
CA ASN A 139 -10.22 13.20 1.05
C ASN A 139 -11.38 14.20 0.84
N GLU A 140 -11.19 15.47 1.26
CA GLU A 140 -12.18 16.54 1.11
C GLU A 140 -12.52 16.78 -0.37
N MET A 141 -11.52 16.91 -1.23
CA MET A 141 -11.72 17.09 -2.68
C MET A 141 -12.47 15.91 -3.29
N ILE A 142 -12.09 14.68 -2.93
CA ILE A 142 -12.72 13.47 -3.44
C ILE A 142 -14.21 13.41 -3.02
N LEU A 143 -14.51 13.72 -1.77
CA LEU A 143 -15.89 13.74 -1.26
C LEU A 143 -16.72 14.84 -1.90
N GLU A 144 -16.18 16.06 -2.01
CA GLU A 144 -16.85 17.22 -2.62
C GLU A 144 -17.21 16.94 -4.08
N GLN A 145 -16.26 16.45 -4.87
CA GLN A 145 -16.47 16.12 -6.29
C GLN A 145 -17.57 15.08 -6.51
N ARG A 146 -17.79 14.20 -5.52
CA ARG A 146 -18.82 13.16 -5.57
C ARG A 146 -20.11 13.55 -4.87
N GLY A 147 -20.20 14.77 -4.36
CA GLY A 147 -21.37 15.27 -3.65
C GLY A 147 -21.66 14.51 -2.33
N LEU A 148 -20.63 13.95 -1.71
CA LEU A 148 -20.73 13.17 -0.48
C LEU A 148 -20.50 14.05 0.74
N ASN A 149 -21.25 13.75 1.81
CA ASN A 149 -21.10 14.46 3.07
C ASN A 149 -19.93 13.88 3.88
N ALA A 150 -18.98 14.74 4.28
CA ALA A 150 -17.79 14.31 5.00
C ALA A 150 -18.09 13.67 6.37
N GLU A 151 -19.09 14.17 7.10
CA GLU A 151 -19.48 13.61 8.40
C GLU A 151 -20.10 12.21 8.24
N VAL A 152 -20.95 12.03 7.21
CA VAL A 152 -21.51 10.71 6.89
C VAL A 152 -20.43 9.73 6.50
N TYR A 153 -19.44 10.19 5.71
CA TYR A 153 -18.26 9.37 5.36
C TYR A 153 -17.49 8.93 6.61
N LYS A 154 -17.16 9.88 7.51
CA LYS A 154 -16.42 9.58 8.74
C LYS A 154 -17.17 8.60 9.63
N GLU A 155 -18.50 8.76 9.75
CA GLU A 155 -19.35 7.86 10.55
C GLU A 155 -19.37 6.45 9.96
N ASN A 156 -19.57 6.31 8.66
CA ASN A 156 -19.53 5.02 7.98
C ASN A 156 -18.15 4.35 8.09
N LEU A 157 -17.08 5.12 7.92
CA LEU A 157 -15.72 4.59 8.04
C LEU A 157 -15.46 4.06 9.46
N ARG A 158 -15.90 4.79 10.48
CA ARG A 158 -15.80 4.39 11.90
C ARG A 158 -16.58 3.09 12.16
N GLU A 159 -17.81 2.98 11.63
CA GLU A 159 -18.62 1.76 11.76
C GLU A 159 -17.94 0.56 11.10
N LYS A 160 -17.44 0.74 9.87
CA LYS A 160 -16.76 -0.34 9.15
C LYS A 160 -15.45 -0.76 9.82
N ALA A 161 -14.67 0.18 10.32
CA ALA A 161 -13.44 -0.10 11.07
C ALA A 161 -13.75 -0.87 12.38
N GLN A 162 -14.83 -0.50 13.09
CA GLN A 162 -15.29 -1.25 14.26
C GLN A 162 -15.66 -2.69 13.89
N LEU A 163 -16.47 -2.88 12.84
CA LEU A 163 -16.89 -4.21 12.40
C LEU A 163 -15.68 -5.07 12.01
N MET A 164 -14.69 -4.48 11.32
CA MET A 164 -13.45 -5.19 10.96
C MET A 164 -12.64 -5.59 12.19
N PHE A 165 -12.49 -4.70 13.16
CA PHE A 165 -11.83 -5.01 14.43
C PHE A 165 -12.55 -6.13 15.19
N GLU A 166 -13.90 -6.08 15.23
CA GLU A 166 -14.71 -7.10 15.88
C GLU A 166 -14.64 -8.45 15.15
N ASP A 167 -14.54 -8.47 13.81
CA ASP A 167 -14.33 -9.70 13.03
C ASP A 167 -12.97 -10.34 13.38
N MET A 168 -11.92 -9.54 13.51
CA MET A 168 -10.58 -10.02 13.85
C MET A 168 -10.48 -10.52 15.30
N TYR A 169 -11.10 -9.84 16.25
CA TYR A 169 -10.85 -10.04 17.69
C TYR A 169 -12.09 -10.37 18.52
N GLY A 170 -13.28 -10.38 17.93
CA GLY A 170 -14.55 -10.59 18.64
C GLY A 170 -14.69 -11.98 19.26
N THR A 171 -13.91 -12.96 18.82
CA THR A 171 -13.90 -14.33 19.40
C THR A 171 -13.18 -14.40 20.75
N ILE A 172 -12.46 -13.35 21.17
CA ILE A 172 -11.80 -13.27 22.47
C ILE A 172 -12.87 -13.28 23.57
N PRO A 173 -12.76 -14.20 24.56
CA PRO A 173 -13.70 -14.26 25.67
C PRO A 173 -13.77 -12.91 26.43
N GLN A 174 -14.99 -12.51 26.82
CA GLN A 174 -15.24 -11.20 27.40
C GLN A 174 -14.39 -10.93 28.65
N GLU A 175 -14.17 -11.95 29.47
CA GLU A 175 -13.35 -11.88 30.68
C GLU A 175 -11.86 -11.63 30.42
N SER A 176 -11.40 -11.91 29.20
CA SER A 176 -9.99 -11.70 28.79
C SER A 176 -9.77 -10.36 28.08
N ARG A 177 -10.81 -9.74 27.58
CA ARG A 177 -10.72 -8.54 26.71
C ARG A 177 -10.01 -7.37 27.39
N GLU A 178 -10.33 -7.08 28.65
CA GLU A 178 -9.71 -5.99 29.40
C GLU A 178 -8.20 -6.21 29.57
N GLY A 179 -7.81 -7.42 30.02
CA GLY A 179 -6.39 -7.79 30.20
C GLY A 179 -5.57 -7.81 28.91
N MET A 180 -6.21 -7.99 27.75
CA MET A 180 -5.58 -7.96 26.43
C MET A 180 -5.61 -6.57 25.77
N GLY A 181 -6.18 -5.56 26.43
CA GLY A 181 -6.26 -4.21 25.86
C GLY A 181 -7.30 -4.03 24.75
N TYR A 182 -8.27 -4.96 24.61
CA TYR A 182 -9.28 -4.96 23.54
C TYR A 182 -9.98 -3.61 23.41
N TYR A 183 -10.50 -3.06 24.52
CA TYR A 183 -11.26 -1.82 24.50
C TYR A 183 -10.40 -0.61 24.13
N THR A 184 -9.14 -0.59 24.59
CA THR A 184 -8.18 0.46 24.24
C THR A 184 -7.84 0.46 22.75
N GLN A 185 -7.60 -0.71 22.17
CA GLN A 185 -7.29 -0.80 20.75
C GLN A 185 -8.51 -0.56 19.85
N LEU A 186 -9.70 -0.98 20.28
CA LEU A 186 -10.95 -0.63 19.62
C LEU A 186 -11.17 0.89 19.62
N GLU A 187 -11.01 1.55 20.77
CA GLU A 187 -11.14 3.01 20.88
C GLU A 187 -10.18 3.75 19.96
N LYS A 188 -8.91 3.31 19.89
CA LYS A 188 -7.95 3.87 18.93
C LYS A 188 -8.37 3.63 17.48
N THR A 189 -8.87 2.43 17.16
CA THR A 189 -9.33 2.08 15.80
C THR A 189 -10.41 3.02 15.30
N ILE A 190 -11.38 3.36 16.17
CA ILE A 190 -12.54 4.21 15.82
C ILE A 190 -12.35 5.68 16.19
N SER A 191 -11.16 6.10 16.65
CA SER A 191 -10.90 7.48 17.07
C SER A 191 -11.02 8.47 15.91
N ASP A 192 -11.34 9.72 16.23
CA ASP A 192 -11.41 10.80 15.24
C ASP A 192 -10.07 10.97 14.51
N GLU A 193 -8.94 10.92 15.23
CA GLU A 193 -7.60 11.01 14.65
C GLU A 193 -7.35 9.92 13.61
N ASN A 194 -7.69 8.67 13.92
CA ASN A 194 -7.46 7.56 12.99
C ASN A 194 -8.40 7.61 11.78
N VAL A 195 -9.63 8.08 11.95
CA VAL A 195 -10.59 8.31 10.85
C VAL A 195 -10.14 9.46 9.95
N GLU A 196 -9.56 10.53 10.50
CA GLU A 196 -9.03 11.66 9.75
C GLU A 196 -7.74 11.32 9.00
N ASP A 197 -6.91 10.44 9.57
CA ASP A 197 -5.68 9.95 8.94
C ASP A 197 -5.92 8.91 7.83
N ALA A 198 -7.11 8.36 7.73
CA ALA A 198 -7.46 7.43 6.66
C ALA A 198 -7.36 8.10 5.29
N VAL A 199 -6.80 7.40 4.30
CA VAL A 199 -6.60 7.93 2.94
C VAL A 199 -7.62 7.32 1.99
N LEU A 200 -8.51 8.17 1.47
CA LEU A 200 -9.59 7.81 0.56
C LEU A 200 -9.08 7.70 -0.89
N PHE A 201 -9.62 6.76 -1.63
CA PHE A 201 -9.40 6.61 -3.06
C PHE A 201 -10.62 6.01 -3.76
N VAL A 202 -10.61 6.04 -5.09
CA VAL A 202 -11.63 5.39 -5.92
C VAL A 202 -10.98 4.20 -6.60
N ASP A 203 -11.60 3.04 -6.46
CA ASP A 203 -11.13 1.80 -7.04
C ASP A 203 -11.52 1.63 -8.53
N GLY A 204 -11.17 0.47 -9.11
CA GLY A 204 -11.46 0.16 -10.51
C GLY A 204 -12.94 -0.05 -10.83
N SER A 205 -13.81 -0.22 -9.85
CA SER A 205 -15.27 -0.29 -10.00
C SER A 205 -15.95 1.07 -9.90
N GLY A 206 -15.20 2.09 -9.46
CA GLY A 206 -15.70 3.43 -9.16
C GLY A 206 -16.22 3.57 -7.73
N GLU A 207 -16.00 2.56 -6.88
CA GLU A 207 -16.34 2.59 -5.47
C GLU A 207 -15.31 3.33 -4.64
N LEU A 208 -15.76 3.90 -3.54
CA LEU A 208 -14.87 4.56 -2.58
C LEU A 208 -14.31 3.55 -1.60
N GLU A 209 -12.99 3.54 -1.51
CA GLU A 209 -12.23 2.76 -0.56
C GLU A 209 -11.32 3.66 0.27
N ALA A 210 -10.93 3.21 1.46
CA ALA A 210 -9.98 3.91 2.30
C ALA A 210 -8.89 2.96 2.79
N VAL A 211 -7.66 3.45 2.84
CA VAL A 211 -6.58 2.81 3.61
C VAL A 211 -6.62 3.39 5.01
N MET A 212 -6.82 2.53 6.00
CA MET A 212 -6.97 2.93 7.40
C MET A 212 -6.19 1.99 8.33
N ARG A 213 -5.71 2.47 9.46
CA ARG A 213 -5.11 1.64 10.51
C ARG A 213 -6.19 0.92 11.30
N ILE A 214 -6.03 -0.39 11.48
CA ILE A 214 -6.78 -1.18 12.45
C ILE A 214 -5.80 -1.57 13.56
N TYR A 215 -6.07 -1.11 14.78
CA TYR A 215 -5.18 -1.35 15.91
C TYR A 215 -5.22 -2.81 16.34
N SER A 216 -4.07 -3.35 16.74
CA SER A 216 -3.86 -4.78 16.94
C SER A 216 -3.74 -5.13 18.44
N LEU A 217 -4.13 -6.36 18.77
CA LEU A 217 -3.94 -6.93 20.12
C LEU A 217 -2.64 -7.72 20.25
N ALA A 218 -1.91 -7.93 19.15
CA ALA A 218 -0.66 -8.67 19.13
C ALA A 218 0.21 -8.24 17.96
N GLY A 219 1.53 -8.31 18.11
CA GLY A 219 2.49 -7.90 17.07
C GLY A 219 2.76 -6.39 17.10
N ALA A 220 2.56 -5.70 15.98
CA ALA A 220 2.65 -4.24 15.92
C ALA A 220 1.44 -3.58 16.60
N ASP A 221 1.54 -2.27 16.87
CA ASP A 221 0.43 -1.52 17.45
C ASP A 221 -0.80 -1.50 16.55
N TRP A 222 -0.60 -1.51 15.24
CA TRP A 222 -1.64 -1.46 14.21
C TRP A 222 -1.12 -2.01 12.88
N TYR A 223 -2.06 -2.32 11.97
CA TYR A 223 -1.79 -2.65 10.57
C TYR A 223 -2.72 -1.87 9.67
N TYR A 224 -2.28 -1.59 8.44
CA TYR A 224 -3.15 -0.98 7.42
C TYR A 224 -4.13 -2.01 6.85
N HIS A 225 -5.36 -1.55 6.63
CA HIS A 225 -6.41 -2.32 5.97
C HIS A 225 -7.14 -1.46 4.94
N LEU A 226 -7.69 -2.13 3.92
CA LEU A 226 -8.63 -1.54 2.99
C LEU A 226 -10.04 -1.61 3.60
N VAL A 227 -10.70 -0.47 3.67
CA VAL A 227 -12.04 -0.32 4.27
C VAL A 227 -12.96 0.33 3.25
N THR A 228 -14.11 -0.33 2.97
CA THR A 228 -15.13 0.17 2.04
C THR A 228 -16.23 0.90 2.83
N PRO A 229 -16.21 2.25 2.92
CA PRO A 229 -17.12 3.01 3.78
C PRO A 229 -18.57 3.02 3.27
N PHE A 230 -18.79 2.79 1.95
CA PHE A 230 -20.08 2.85 1.30
C PHE A 230 -20.45 1.55 0.58
N ALA A 231 -20.11 0.38 1.11
CA ALA A 231 -20.50 -0.88 0.48
C ALA A 231 -22.04 -0.91 0.34
N TYR A 232 -22.52 -0.91 -0.90
CA TYR A 232 -23.90 -1.13 -1.23
C TYR A 232 -24.23 -2.60 -0.91
N GLY A 233 -25.09 -2.82 0.09
CA GLY A 233 -25.59 -4.13 0.46
C GLY A 233 -26.61 -4.65 -0.54
#